data_05dac65a2312aa8294ed2cd095057c34
#
_entry.id   05dac65a2312aa8294ed2cd095057c34
#
_cell.length_a   1.000
_cell.length_b   1.000
_cell.length_c   1.000
_cell.angle_alpha   90.00
_cell.angle_beta   90.00
_cell.angle_gamma   90.00
#
_symmetry.space_group_name_H-M   'P 1'
#
loop_
_entity.id
_entity.type
_entity.pdbx_description
1 polymer ?
#
loop_
_entity_poly.entity_id
_entity_poly.type
_entity_poly.pdbx_seq_one_letter_code
_entity_poly.pdbx_strand_id
1 'polypeptide(L)'
;VGTSAVDLGPRLAVALAALTVLAAAAGRLSGLGQDRPVAVAAVRATVQLAAVSAVLLVVVRSLVLSALFVLLMVGVAAVTAAGRATGLALRSAGAARRVGTAAVPVLVGAVPVVGLVLAGGTVPLRGEAVVPVAGILVGGAMTATSLAGRRLREELAVRRGEVEAALALGLVRRDAVHEVLRPAAATALVPPLDQTRTVGLVTLPGAFVGVLLGGGTPVQAGATQLLVLLGLLAAQVTAVWTTVELAARGRLLPDVPR
;
A
#
# COMPACT_ATOMS: atom_id res chain seq x y z
N VAL A 1 -19.70 21.62 -20.77
CA VAL A 1 -19.37 20.40 -21.48
C VAL A 1 -17.94 20.07 -21.09
N GLY A 2 -17.78 19.18 -20.08
CA GLY A 2 -16.45 18.75 -19.63
C GLY A 2 -15.81 17.89 -20.71
N THR A 3 -14.76 18.39 -21.33
CA THR A 3 -13.89 17.57 -22.16
C THR A 3 -13.25 16.52 -21.25
N SER A 4 -13.62 15.25 -21.44
CA SER A 4 -12.96 14.15 -20.73
C SER A 4 -11.48 14.21 -21.06
N ALA A 5 -10.61 14.20 -20.03
CA ALA A 5 -9.16 14.31 -20.21
C ALA A 5 -8.56 13.13 -21.02
N VAL A 6 -9.29 12.04 -21.14
CA VAL A 6 -8.90 10.85 -21.91
C VAL A 6 -10.08 10.42 -22.76
N ASP A 7 -9.86 10.33 -24.06
CA ASP A 7 -10.86 9.83 -25.01
C ASP A 7 -10.94 8.28 -24.91
N LEU A 8 -12.14 7.80 -24.55
CA LEU A 8 -12.41 6.35 -24.42
C LEU A 8 -12.66 5.73 -25.82
N GLY A 9 -11.61 5.63 -26.61
CA GLY A 9 -11.67 5.12 -27.97
C GLY A 9 -10.67 4.00 -28.26
N PRO A 10 -10.69 3.44 -29.47
CA PRO A 10 -9.77 2.38 -29.89
C PRO A 10 -8.30 2.82 -29.79
N ARG A 11 -8.01 4.11 -29.89
CA ARG A 11 -6.66 4.68 -29.71
C ARG A 11 -6.12 4.42 -28.30
N LEU A 12 -6.96 4.55 -27.27
CA LEU A 12 -6.58 4.24 -25.89
C LEU A 12 -6.25 2.75 -25.73
N ALA A 13 -7.10 1.86 -26.29
CA ALA A 13 -6.87 0.42 -26.23
C ALA A 13 -5.55 0.02 -26.90
N VAL A 14 -5.24 0.59 -28.06
CA VAL A 14 -3.97 0.38 -28.75
C VAL A 14 -2.79 0.88 -27.91
N ALA A 15 -2.89 2.08 -27.32
CA ALA A 15 -1.84 2.63 -26.48
C ALA A 15 -1.57 1.74 -25.24
N LEU A 16 -2.61 1.27 -24.55
CA LEU A 16 -2.48 0.38 -23.41
C LEU A 16 -1.85 -0.96 -23.78
N ALA A 17 -2.25 -1.54 -24.92
CA ALA A 17 -1.66 -2.76 -25.44
C ALA A 17 -0.18 -2.56 -25.78
N ALA A 18 0.16 -1.48 -26.49
CA ALA A 18 1.54 -1.14 -26.87
C ALA A 18 2.44 -0.94 -25.63
N LEU A 19 1.97 -0.21 -24.60
CA LEU A 19 2.70 -0.03 -23.35
C LEU A 19 2.91 -1.36 -22.61
N THR A 20 1.92 -2.23 -22.60
CA THR A 20 2.03 -3.55 -21.98
C THR A 20 3.06 -4.42 -22.70
N VAL A 21 3.01 -4.44 -24.04
CA VAL A 21 3.98 -5.18 -24.87
C VAL A 21 5.39 -4.62 -24.66
N LEU A 22 5.55 -3.30 -24.66
CA LEU A 22 6.84 -2.64 -24.44
C LEU A 22 7.44 -3.04 -23.08
N ALA A 23 6.65 -2.98 -22.00
CA ALA A 23 7.10 -3.34 -20.67
C ALA A 23 7.44 -4.84 -20.55
N ALA A 24 6.64 -5.73 -21.16
CA ALA A 24 6.91 -7.16 -21.16
C ALA A 24 8.16 -7.51 -22.01
N ALA A 25 8.32 -6.87 -23.16
CA ALA A 25 9.49 -7.04 -24.02
C ALA A 25 10.76 -6.56 -23.32
N ALA A 26 10.74 -5.38 -22.68
CA ALA A 26 11.86 -4.88 -21.88
C ALA A 26 12.21 -5.85 -20.74
N GLY A 27 11.21 -6.39 -20.03
CA GLY A 27 11.41 -7.36 -18.96
C GLY A 27 12.03 -8.69 -19.44
N ARG A 28 11.71 -9.09 -20.68
CA ARG A 28 12.29 -10.29 -21.31
C ARG A 28 13.70 -10.04 -21.82
N LEU A 29 13.92 -8.95 -22.57
CA LEU A 29 15.21 -8.60 -23.16
C LEU A 29 16.28 -8.28 -22.11
N SER A 30 15.89 -7.69 -20.98
CA SER A 30 16.80 -7.40 -19.88
C SER A 30 17.23 -8.62 -19.05
N GLY A 31 16.66 -9.81 -19.32
CA GLY A 31 16.92 -11.00 -18.51
C GLY A 31 16.34 -10.98 -17.10
N LEU A 32 15.51 -9.97 -16.76
CA LEU A 32 14.85 -9.85 -15.45
C LEU A 32 13.80 -10.93 -15.18
N GLY A 33 13.35 -11.66 -16.20
CA GLY A 33 12.32 -12.70 -16.07
C GLY A 33 10.95 -12.17 -15.66
N GLN A 34 10.67 -10.88 -15.94
CA GLN A 34 9.45 -10.19 -15.50
C GLN A 34 8.37 -10.06 -16.58
N ASP A 35 8.56 -10.66 -17.77
CA ASP A 35 7.63 -10.60 -18.88
C ASP A 35 6.22 -11.12 -18.54
N ARG A 36 6.12 -12.33 -17.98
CA ARG A 36 4.84 -12.91 -17.52
C ARG A 36 4.22 -12.14 -16.35
N PRO A 37 4.94 -11.83 -15.25
CA PRO A 37 4.43 -10.98 -14.18
C PRO A 37 3.86 -9.64 -14.66
N VAL A 38 4.54 -8.96 -15.59
CA VAL A 38 4.08 -7.69 -16.17
C VAL A 38 2.77 -7.87 -16.94
N ALA A 39 2.71 -8.85 -17.84
CA ALA A 39 1.51 -9.13 -18.64
C ALA A 39 0.30 -9.49 -17.74
N VAL A 40 0.51 -10.37 -16.76
CA VAL A 40 -0.54 -10.75 -15.80
C VAL A 40 -0.99 -9.55 -14.97
N ALA A 41 -0.05 -8.70 -14.53
CA ALA A 41 -0.38 -7.49 -13.77
C ALA A 41 -1.22 -6.51 -14.60
N ALA A 42 -0.87 -6.30 -15.88
CA ALA A 42 -1.61 -5.42 -16.78
C ALA A 42 -3.05 -5.91 -17.03
N VAL A 43 -3.23 -7.19 -17.37
CA VAL A 43 -4.56 -7.79 -17.56
C VAL A 43 -5.38 -7.69 -16.26
N ARG A 44 -4.78 -8.04 -15.13
CA ARG A 44 -5.44 -7.96 -13.83
C ARG A 44 -5.84 -6.52 -13.49
N ALA A 45 -4.98 -5.53 -13.73
CA ALA A 45 -5.26 -4.12 -13.49
C ALA A 45 -6.44 -3.66 -14.35
N THR A 46 -6.47 -4.01 -15.63
CA THR A 46 -7.57 -3.67 -16.57
C THR A 46 -8.90 -4.23 -16.06
N VAL A 47 -8.95 -5.52 -15.74
CA VAL A 47 -10.18 -6.18 -15.25
C VAL A 47 -10.62 -5.59 -13.90
N GLN A 48 -9.68 -5.39 -12.99
CA GLN A 48 -9.98 -4.84 -11.67
C GLN A 48 -10.49 -3.39 -11.74
N LEU A 49 -9.84 -2.54 -12.55
CA LEU A 49 -10.28 -1.16 -12.71
C LEU A 49 -11.65 -1.06 -13.39
N ALA A 50 -11.92 -1.88 -14.41
CA ALA A 50 -13.24 -1.93 -15.03
C ALA A 50 -14.32 -2.35 -14.01
N ALA A 51 -14.07 -3.40 -13.23
CA ALA A 51 -15.00 -3.87 -12.20
C ALA A 51 -15.22 -2.82 -11.11
N VAL A 52 -14.13 -2.20 -10.59
CA VAL A 52 -14.22 -1.16 -9.56
C VAL A 52 -14.95 0.07 -10.09
N SER A 53 -14.69 0.50 -11.33
CA SER A 53 -15.39 1.63 -11.94
C SER A 53 -16.90 1.40 -12.01
N ALA A 54 -17.34 0.19 -12.40
CA ALA A 54 -18.76 -0.17 -12.43
C ALA A 54 -19.39 -0.15 -11.02
N VAL A 55 -18.69 -0.71 -10.03
CA VAL A 55 -19.16 -0.76 -8.64
C VAL A 55 -19.23 0.65 -8.02
N LEU A 56 -18.25 1.50 -8.28
CA LEU A 56 -18.19 2.85 -7.75
C LEU A 56 -19.38 3.72 -8.17
N LEU A 57 -19.97 3.49 -9.35
CA LEU A 57 -21.18 4.21 -9.78
C LEU A 57 -22.35 4.11 -8.79
N VAL A 58 -22.40 3.01 -8.03
CA VAL A 58 -23.44 2.76 -7.01
C VAL A 58 -22.91 3.11 -5.61
N VAL A 59 -21.70 2.68 -5.30
CA VAL A 59 -21.08 2.80 -3.97
C VAL A 59 -20.98 4.24 -3.50
N VAL A 60 -20.55 5.16 -4.37
CA VAL A 60 -20.34 6.56 -3.98
C VAL A 60 -21.63 7.33 -3.65
N ARG A 61 -22.79 6.79 -4.04
CA ARG A 61 -24.09 7.41 -3.79
C ARG A 61 -24.56 7.29 -2.33
N SER A 62 -23.93 6.40 -1.55
CA SER A 62 -24.29 6.13 -0.16
C SER A 62 -23.06 6.03 0.72
N LEU A 63 -23.04 6.76 1.84
CA LEU A 63 -21.94 6.67 2.82
C LEU A 63 -21.84 5.26 3.43
N VAL A 64 -22.97 4.57 3.62
CA VAL A 64 -22.96 3.19 4.13
C VAL A 64 -22.30 2.24 3.14
N LEU A 65 -22.66 2.33 1.85
CA LEU A 65 -22.01 1.52 0.80
C LEU A 65 -20.54 1.88 0.66
N SER A 66 -20.18 3.16 0.76
CA SER A 66 -18.79 3.62 0.75
C SER A 66 -18.00 3.04 1.94
N ALA A 67 -18.57 3.02 3.14
CA ALA A 67 -17.94 2.42 4.32
C ALA A 67 -17.75 0.90 4.15
N LEU A 68 -18.76 0.19 3.65
CA LEU A 68 -18.66 -1.24 3.35
C LEU A 68 -17.58 -1.53 2.28
N PHE A 69 -17.48 -0.67 1.28
CA PHE A 69 -16.45 -0.80 0.24
C PHE A 69 -15.05 -0.55 0.81
N VAL A 70 -14.87 0.44 1.68
CA VAL A 70 -13.60 0.66 2.40
C VAL A 70 -13.26 -0.54 3.29
N LEU A 71 -14.23 -1.13 3.98
CA LEU A 71 -14.01 -2.36 4.75
C LEU A 71 -13.57 -3.53 3.86
N LEU A 72 -14.18 -3.68 2.69
CA LEU A 72 -13.74 -4.66 1.69
C LEU A 72 -12.29 -4.40 1.26
N MET A 73 -11.93 -3.13 0.97
CA MET A 73 -10.56 -2.75 0.62
C MET A 73 -9.57 -3.10 1.74
N VAL A 74 -9.91 -2.85 3.00
CA VAL A 74 -9.10 -3.25 4.16
C VAL A 74 -8.95 -4.78 4.23
N GLY A 75 -10.02 -5.53 4.00
CA GLY A 75 -9.99 -6.99 3.96
C GLY A 75 -9.03 -7.51 2.87
N VAL A 76 -9.14 -6.99 1.66
CA VAL A 76 -8.22 -7.32 0.53
C VAL A 76 -6.79 -6.92 0.85
N ALA A 77 -6.58 -5.75 1.45
CA ALA A 77 -5.27 -5.27 1.86
C ALA A 77 -4.64 -6.19 2.92
N ALA A 78 -5.41 -6.62 3.93
CA ALA A 78 -4.95 -7.54 4.97
C ALA A 78 -4.55 -8.90 4.39
N VAL A 79 -5.37 -9.47 3.51
CA VAL A 79 -5.07 -10.74 2.82
C VAL A 79 -3.79 -10.62 1.99
N THR A 80 -3.67 -9.53 1.24
CA THR A 80 -2.50 -9.27 0.40
C THR A 80 -1.23 -9.07 1.24
N ALA A 81 -1.31 -8.27 2.30
CA ALA A 81 -0.20 -8.02 3.21
C ALA A 81 0.25 -9.30 3.92
N ALA A 82 -0.69 -10.13 4.38
CA ALA A 82 -0.37 -11.41 5.02
C ALA A 82 0.44 -12.33 4.11
N GLY A 83 0.00 -12.53 2.87
CA GLY A 83 0.71 -13.37 1.91
C GLY A 83 2.11 -12.84 1.57
N ARG A 84 2.23 -11.54 1.35
CA ARG A 84 3.51 -10.90 0.98
C ARG A 84 4.50 -10.80 2.13
N ALA A 85 4.05 -10.44 3.34
CA ALA A 85 4.89 -10.30 4.51
C ALA A 85 5.44 -11.65 4.99
N THR A 86 4.58 -12.69 5.05
CA THR A 86 4.98 -14.00 5.56
C THR A 86 5.57 -14.92 4.50
N GLY A 87 5.31 -14.67 3.22
CA GLY A 87 5.71 -15.55 2.11
C GLY A 87 4.97 -16.90 2.08
N LEU A 88 3.98 -17.10 2.95
CA LEU A 88 3.24 -18.35 3.08
C LEU A 88 1.94 -18.31 2.26
N ALA A 89 1.57 -19.46 1.69
CA ALA A 89 0.32 -19.58 0.96
C ALA A 89 -0.88 -19.34 1.89
N LEU A 90 -1.88 -18.62 1.40
CA LEU A 90 -3.10 -18.31 2.15
C LEU A 90 -4.01 -19.53 2.39
N ARG A 91 -3.71 -20.65 1.73
CA ARG A 91 -4.42 -21.93 1.91
C ARG A 91 -3.81 -22.82 2.98
N SER A 92 -2.67 -22.41 3.57
CA SER A 92 -2.02 -23.20 4.63
C SER A 92 -2.67 -22.99 6.00
N ALA A 93 -2.43 -23.92 6.92
CA ALA A 93 -2.93 -23.82 8.28
C ALA A 93 -2.57 -22.49 8.94
N GLY A 94 -3.51 -21.88 9.66
CA GLY A 94 -3.32 -20.59 10.33
C GLY A 94 -3.43 -19.36 9.42
N ALA A 95 -3.92 -19.48 8.19
CA ALA A 95 -4.10 -18.36 7.26
C ALA A 95 -4.96 -17.24 7.87
N ALA A 96 -6.09 -17.57 8.48
CA ALA A 96 -6.99 -16.59 9.11
C ALA A 96 -6.27 -15.79 10.21
N ARG A 97 -5.47 -16.44 11.05
CA ARG A 97 -4.66 -15.76 12.08
C ARG A 97 -3.63 -14.81 11.46
N ARG A 98 -2.93 -15.24 10.40
CA ARG A 98 -1.98 -14.38 9.68
C ARG A 98 -2.65 -13.17 9.05
N VAL A 99 -3.81 -13.37 8.42
CA VAL A 99 -4.59 -12.28 7.84
C VAL A 99 -5.03 -11.31 8.94
N GLY A 100 -5.58 -11.81 10.06
CA GLY A 100 -5.95 -10.97 11.19
C GLY A 100 -4.75 -10.21 11.78
N THR A 101 -3.58 -10.86 11.89
CA THR A 101 -2.37 -10.18 12.37
C THR A 101 -1.88 -9.11 11.39
N ALA A 102 -1.91 -9.36 10.08
CA ALA A 102 -1.50 -8.40 9.05
C ALA A 102 -2.53 -7.27 8.85
N ALA A 103 -3.79 -7.48 9.24
CA ALA A 103 -4.79 -6.42 9.25
C ALA A 103 -4.46 -5.32 10.28
N VAL A 104 -3.83 -5.67 11.40
CA VAL A 104 -3.52 -4.71 12.47
C VAL A 104 -2.65 -3.54 11.98
N PRO A 105 -1.48 -3.74 11.34
CA PRO A 105 -0.68 -2.64 10.83
C PRO A 105 -1.42 -1.81 9.78
N VAL A 106 -2.22 -2.44 8.92
CA VAL A 106 -3.00 -1.73 7.89
C VAL A 106 -4.04 -0.83 8.55
N LEU A 107 -4.77 -1.34 9.54
CA LEU A 107 -5.79 -0.57 10.27
C LEU A 107 -5.17 0.53 11.12
N VAL A 108 -4.15 0.20 11.92
CA VAL A 108 -3.47 1.18 12.80
C VAL A 108 -2.77 2.27 12.00
N GLY A 109 -2.30 1.95 10.79
CA GLY A 109 -1.74 2.94 9.87
C GLY A 109 -2.81 3.81 9.21
N ALA A 110 -3.85 3.23 8.65
CA ALA A 110 -4.80 3.96 7.81
C ALA A 110 -5.93 4.64 8.61
N VAL A 111 -6.54 3.96 9.59
CA VAL A 111 -7.76 4.44 10.25
C VAL A 111 -7.58 5.75 11.01
N PRO A 112 -6.52 5.96 11.83
CA PRO A 112 -6.33 7.24 12.52
C PRO A 112 -6.11 8.41 11.54
N VAL A 113 -5.40 8.16 10.43
CA VAL A 113 -5.14 9.19 9.42
C VAL A 113 -6.43 9.53 8.66
N VAL A 114 -7.21 8.54 8.25
CA VAL A 114 -8.54 8.77 7.64
C VAL A 114 -9.41 9.55 8.61
N GLY A 115 -9.46 9.13 9.88
CA GLY A 115 -10.21 9.82 10.93
C GLY A 115 -9.80 11.28 11.09
N LEU A 116 -8.50 11.56 11.12
CA LEU A 116 -7.98 12.94 11.24
C LEU A 116 -8.35 13.80 10.03
N VAL A 117 -8.23 13.27 8.82
CA VAL A 117 -8.56 13.97 7.57
C VAL A 117 -10.06 14.31 7.50
N LEU A 118 -10.91 13.37 7.89
CA LEU A 118 -12.36 13.55 7.89
C LEU A 118 -12.82 14.46 9.03
N ALA A 119 -12.28 14.29 10.25
CA ALA A 119 -12.61 15.12 11.40
C ALA A 119 -12.15 16.58 11.22
N GLY A 120 -11.03 16.79 10.51
CA GLY A 120 -10.54 18.14 10.17
C GLY A 120 -11.38 18.86 9.12
N GLY A 121 -12.43 18.24 8.57
CA GLY A 121 -13.30 18.85 7.56
C GLY A 121 -12.60 19.20 6.24
N THR A 122 -11.36 18.71 6.04
CA THR A 122 -10.56 19.01 4.84
C THR A 122 -11.07 18.25 3.61
N VAL A 123 -11.78 17.16 3.82
CA VAL A 123 -12.39 16.32 2.80
C VAL A 123 -13.88 16.18 3.11
N PRO A 124 -14.79 16.45 2.14
CA PRO A 124 -16.22 16.35 2.38
C PRO A 124 -16.62 14.88 2.68
N LEU A 125 -17.55 14.70 3.62
CA LEU A 125 -18.12 13.41 3.98
C LEU A 125 -19.07 12.90 2.88
N ARG A 126 -18.53 12.65 1.70
CA ARG A 126 -19.23 12.08 0.54
C ARG A 126 -18.44 10.88 0.03
N GLY A 127 -19.14 9.86 -0.47
CA GLY A 127 -18.51 8.64 -0.97
C GLY A 127 -17.44 8.89 -2.03
N GLU A 128 -17.68 9.87 -2.90
CA GLU A 128 -16.75 10.32 -3.96
C GLU A 128 -15.39 10.79 -3.44
N ALA A 129 -15.33 11.34 -2.24
CA ALA A 129 -14.12 11.84 -1.61
C ALA A 129 -13.53 10.85 -0.61
N VAL A 130 -14.38 10.21 0.20
CA VAL A 130 -13.96 9.27 1.25
C VAL A 130 -13.32 8.02 0.66
N VAL A 131 -13.92 7.42 -0.37
CA VAL A 131 -13.42 6.14 -0.94
C VAL A 131 -12.03 6.29 -1.56
N PRO A 132 -11.73 7.29 -2.41
CA PRO A 132 -10.38 7.45 -2.94
C PRO A 132 -9.34 7.75 -1.87
N VAL A 133 -9.64 8.65 -0.92
CA VAL A 133 -8.70 8.99 0.16
C VAL A 133 -8.41 7.78 1.04
N ALA A 134 -9.44 7.08 1.51
CA ALA A 134 -9.27 5.86 2.29
C ALA A 134 -8.51 4.79 1.51
N GLY A 135 -8.81 4.64 0.21
CA GLY A 135 -8.14 3.70 -0.68
C GLY A 135 -6.64 3.95 -0.81
N ILE A 136 -6.23 5.19 -0.99
CA ILE A 136 -4.81 5.57 -1.05
C ILE A 136 -4.11 5.23 0.27
N LEU A 137 -4.70 5.59 1.41
CA LEU A 137 -4.12 5.37 2.73
C LEU A 137 -4.05 3.89 3.10
N VAL A 138 -5.11 3.13 2.85
CA VAL A 138 -5.15 1.67 3.05
C VAL A 138 -4.15 0.96 2.13
N GLY A 139 -4.09 1.35 0.86
CA GLY A 139 -3.13 0.82 -0.12
C GLY A 139 -1.68 1.09 0.27
N GLY A 140 -1.40 2.29 0.76
CA GLY A 140 -0.08 2.65 1.27
C GLY A 140 0.32 1.86 2.51
N ALA A 141 -0.55 1.77 3.51
CA ALA A 141 -0.33 0.97 4.71
C ALA A 141 -0.13 -0.51 4.38
N MET A 142 -0.92 -1.08 3.44
CA MET A 142 -0.74 -2.44 2.93
C MET A 142 0.65 -2.64 2.31
N THR A 143 1.08 -1.72 1.46
CA THR A 143 2.37 -1.81 0.78
C THR A 143 3.51 -1.73 1.78
N ALA A 144 3.46 -0.79 2.73
CA ALA A 144 4.43 -0.63 3.80
C ALA A 144 4.51 -1.87 4.71
N THR A 145 3.36 -2.42 5.13
CA THR A 145 3.28 -3.68 5.89
C THR A 145 3.90 -4.84 5.13
N SER A 146 3.57 -4.97 3.83
CA SER A 146 4.07 -6.04 2.97
C SER A 146 5.59 -5.98 2.82
N LEU A 147 6.12 -4.79 2.57
CA LEU A 147 7.55 -4.58 2.35
C LEU A 147 8.34 -4.72 3.65
N ALA A 148 7.88 -4.11 4.74
CA ALA A 148 8.51 -4.25 6.05
C ALA A 148 8.54 -5.71 6.52
N GLY A 149 7.41 -6.42 6.42
CA GLY A 149 7.34 -7.84 6.80
C GLY A 149 8.27 -8.72 5.96
N ARG A 150 8.36 -8.46 4.65
CA ARG A 150 9.30 -9.15 3.76
C ARG A 150 10.75 -8.87 4.13
N ARG A 151 11.11 -7.61 4.38
CA ARG A 151 12.46 -7.23 4.81
C ARG A 151 12.84 -7.86 6.14
N LEU A 152 11.95 -7.83 7.13
CA LEU A 152 12.16 -8.49 8.41
C LEU A 152 12.42 -9.99 8.24
N ARG A 153 11.67 -10.68 7.38
CA ARG A 153 11.85 -12.11 7.13
C ARG A 153 13.18 -12.41 6.43
N GLU A 154 13.53 -11.62 5.40
CA GLU A 154 14.77 -11.76 4.66
C GLU A 154 15.98 -11.54 5.58
N GLU A 155 15.95 -10.49 6.39
CA GLU A 155 17.02 -10.16 7.33
C GLU A 155 17.12 -11.17 8.46
N LEU A 156 16.00 -11.65 9.00
CA LEU A 156 16.00 -12.69 10.03
C LEU A 156 16.66 -13.98 9.53
N ALA A 157 16.48 -14.34 8.26
CA ALA A 157 17.10 -15.51 7.68
C ALA A 157 18.64 -15.41 7.66
N VAL A 158 19.18 -14.20 7.46
CA VAL A 158 20.62 -13.93 7.40
C VAL A 158 21.21 -13.68 8.79
N ARG A 159 20.51 -12.93 9.64
CA ARG A 159 21.04 -12.45 10.94
C ARG A 159 20.45 -13.18 12.14
N ARG A 160 19.95 -14.39 11.95
CA ARG A 160 19.37 -15.19 13.03
C ARG A 160 20.32 -15.39 14.21
N GLY A 161 21.61 -15.68 13.92
CA GLY A 161 22.63 -15.83 14.95
C GLY A 161 22.88 -14.57 15.78
N GLU A 162 22.71 -13.38 15.21
CA GLU A 162 22.83 -12.13 15.98
C GLU A 162 21.64 -11.95 16.93
N VAL A 163 20.43 -12.33 16.52
CA VAL A 163 19.27 -12.35 17.41
C VAL A 163 19.48 -13.35 18.55
N GLU A 164 19.99 -14.54 18.25
CA GLU A 164 20.30 -15.57 19.26
C GLU A 164 21.41 -15.11 20.22
N ALA A 165 22.45 -14.45 19.70
CA ALA A 165 23.50 -13.86 20.53
C ALA A 165 22.98 -12.73 21.45
N ALA A 166 22.10 -11.87 20.95
CA ALA A 166 21.47 -10.83 21.76
C ALA A 166 20.61 -11.42 22.89
N LEU A 167 19.89 -12.51 22.62
CA LEU A 167 19.14 -13.24 23.64
C LEU A 167 20.08 -13.89 24.68
N ALA A 168 21.21 -14.48 24.27
CA ALA A 168 22.22 -15.05 25.16
C ALA A 168 22.87 -14.00 26.06
N LEU A 169 22.97 -12.76 25.60
CA LEU A 169 23.43 -11.62 26.40
C LEU A 169 22.36 -11.06 27.38
N GLY A 170 21.17 -11.68 27.41
CA GLY A 170 20.10 -11.34 28.35
C GLY A 170 19.09 -10.32 27.84
N LEU A 171 19.13 -9.91 26.55
CA LEU A 171 18.09 -9.10 25.99
C LEU A 171 16.78 -9.89 25.93
N VAL A 172 15.66 -9.24 26.24
CA VAL A 172 14.36 -9.86 25.96
C VAL A 172 14.11 -9.89 24.44
N ARG A 173 13.36 -10.90 24.00
CA ARG A 173 13.08 -11.13 22.57
C ARG A 173 12.71 -9.87 21.80
N ARG A 174 11.84 -9.05 22.37
CA ARG A 174 11.38 -7.82 21.76
C ARG A 174 12.56 -6.89 21.44
N ASP A 175 13.44 -6.68 22.39
CA ASP A 175 14.56 -5.74 22.25
C ASP A 175 15.64 -6.31 21.32
N ALA A 176 15.91 -7.61 21.37
CA ALA A 176 16.81 -8.30 20.42
C ALA A 176 16.35 -8.13 18.97
N VAL A 177 15.04 -8.29 18.71
CA VAL A 177 14.47 -8.09 17.36
C VAL A 177 14.53 -6.62 16.94
N HIS A 178 14.23 -5.69 17.85
CA HIS A 178 14.32 -4.27 17.56
C HIS A 178 15.74 -3.85 17.23
N GLU A 179 16.73 -4.33 17.98
CA GLU A 179 18.14 -3.98 17.77
C GLU A 179 18.64 -4.49 16.41
N VAL A 180 18.37 -5.76 16.10
CA VAL A 180 18.94 -6.43 14.92
C VAL A 180 18.15 -6.17 13.64
N LEU A 181 16.81 -6.20 13.69
CA LEU A 181 15.97 -6.25 12.49
C LEU A 181 15.26 -4.94 12.14
N ARG A 182 15.08 -4.01 13.10
CA ARG A 182 14.39 -2.74 12.84
C ARG A 182 15.01 -1.92 11.70
N PRO A 183 16.36 -1.83 11.56
CA PRO A 183 16.96 -1.06 10.46
C PRO A 183 16.55 -1.58 9.08
N ALA A 184 16.45 -2.90 8.90
CA ALA A 184 16.00 -3.50 7.66
C ALA A 184 14.54 -3.15 7.34
N ALA A 185 13.65 -3.20 8.33
CA ALA A 185 12.25 -2.82 8.15
C ALA A 185 12.08 -1.34 7.76
N ALA A 186 12.95 -0.45 8.29
CA ALA A 186 12.92 0.98 7.97
C ALA A 186 13.16 1.25 6.47
N THR A 187 13.85 0.36 5.76
CA THR A 187 14.04 0.49 4.29
C THR A 187 12.72 0.45 3.51
N ALA A 188 11.66 -0.07 4.11
CA ALA A 188 10.31 -0.02 3.53
C ALA A 188 9.77 1.42 3.36
N LEU A 189 10.34 2.39 4.07
CA LEU A 189 9.97 3.81 3.99
C LEU A 189 10.77 4.59 2.94
N VAL A 190 11.80 4.01 2.33
CA VAL A 190 12.62 4.70 1.32
C VAL A 190 11.77 5.17 0.14
N PRO A 191 10.95 4.32 -0.52
CA PRO A 191 10.15 4.77 -1.66
C PRO A 191 9.18 5.92 -1.35
N PRO A 192 8.38 5.89 -0.26
CA PRO A 192 7.49 7.01 0.06
C PRO A 192 8.24 8.29 0.47
N LEU A 193 9.40 8.18 1.11
CA LEU A 193 10.22 9.34 1.42
C LEU A 193 10.76 9.98 0.14
N ASP A 194 11.25 9.20 -0.80
CA ASP A 194 11.76 9.70 -2.08
C ASP A 194 10.64 10.33 -2.92
N GLN A 195 9.46 9.70 -2.94
CA GLN A 195 8.28 10.30 -3.59
C GLN A 195 7.93 11.66 -2.97
N THR A 196 8.00 11.78 -1.64
CA THR A 196 7.70 13.05 -0.95
C THR A 196 8.74 14.11 -1.23
N ARG A 197 10.02 13.75 -1.33
CA ARG A 197 11.13 14.68 -1.63
C ARG A 197 11.09 15.22 -3.05
N THR A 198 10.59 14.45 -4.01
CA THR A 198 10.62 14.78 -5.44
C THR A 198 9.30 15.33 -5.97
N VAL A 199 8.25 15.36 -5.13
CA VAL A 199 6.93 15.88 -5.53
C VAL A 199 7.01 17.34 -5.91
N GLY A 200 6.33 17.70 -7.00
CA GLY A 200 6.27 19.06 -7.53
C GLY A 200 7.47 19.46 -8.40
N LEU A 201 8.62 18.77 -8.28
CA LEU A 201 9.79 19.04 -9.11
C LEU A 201 9.98 17.98 -10.21
N VAL A 202 9.81 16.72 -9.86
CA VAL A 202 9.99 15.58 -10.78
C VAL A 202 8.67 14.90 -11.09
N THR A 203 7.79 14.82 -10.11
CA THR A 203 6.50 14.12 -10.23
C THR A 203 5.33 15.01 -9.85
N LEU A 204 4.25 14.95 -10.64
CA LEU A 204 2.92 15.46 -10.28
C LEU A 204 2.00 14.25 -10.10
N PRO A 205 1.74 13.82 -8.86
CA PRO A 205 0.94 12.62 -8.59
C PRO A 205 -0.53 12.80 -8.97
N GLY A 206 -1.23 11.66 -9.10
CA GLY A 206 -2.59 11.60 -9.62
C GLY A 206 -3.62 12.49 -8.92
N ALA A 207 -3.52 12.72 -7.61
CA ALA A 207 -4.45 13.60 -6.90
C ALA A 207 -4.30 15.07 -7.36
N PHE A 208 -3.07 15.53 -7.58
CA PHE A 208 -2.81 16.87 -8.15
C PHE A 208 -3.44 17.01 -9.53
N VAL A 209 -3.14 16.04 -10.41
CA VAL A 209 -3.67 16.04 -11.80
C VAL A 209 -5.19 15.94 -11.79
N GLY A 210 -5.76 15.09 -10.93
CA GLY A 210 -7.20 14.90 -10.80
C GLY A 210 -7.94 16.19 -10.40
N VAL A 211 -7.40 16.96 -9.46
CA VAL A 211 -7.99 18.24 -9.04
C VAL A 211 -7.92 19.26 -10.18
N LEU A 212 -6.80 19.38 -10.90
CA LEU A 212 -6.66 20.28 -12.04
C LEU A 212 -7.64 19.95 -13.17
N LEU A 213 -7.73 18.68 -13.54
CA LEU A 213 -8.65 18.20 -14.58
C LEU A 213 -10.12 18.35 -14.17
N GLY A 214 -10.39 18.31 -12.87
CA GLY A 214 -11.71 18.60 -12.29
C GLY A 214 -12.07 20.09 -12.21
N GLY A 215 -11.19 20.98 -12.72
CA GLY A 215 -11.44 22.43 -12.74
C GLY A 215 -10.96 23.19 -11.49
N GLY A 216 -10.25 22.52 -10.60
CA GLY A 216 -9.63 23.15 -9.42
C GLY A 216 -8.41 24.00 -9.80
N THR A 217 -8.05 24.96 -8.93
CA THR A 217 -6.86 25.79 -9.11
C THR A 217 -5.57 25.01 -8.79
N PRO A 218 -4.40 25.42 -9.34
CA PRO A 218 -3.11 24.81 -8.98
C PRO A 218 -2.81 24.81 -7.49
N VAL A 219 -3.24 25.84 -6.76
CA VAL A 219 -3.07 25.93 -5.30
C VAL A 219 -3.92 24.88 -4.58
N GLN A 220 -5.17 24.70 -4.99
CA GLN A 220 -6.04 23.64 -4.46
C GLN A 220 -5.50 22.25 -4.77
N ALA A 221 -4.99 22.03 -5.99
CA ALA A 221 -4.36 20.79 -6.39
C ALA A 221 -3.13 20.48 -5.51
N GLY A 222 -2.27 21.49 -5.30
CA GLY A 222 -1.09 21.37 -4.42
C GLY A 222 -1.46 21.06 -2.98
N ALA A 223 -2.43 21.77 -2.41
CA ALA A 223 -2.89 21.54 -1.04
C ALA A 223 -3.49 20.14 -0.87
N THR A 224 -4.33 19.69 -1.80
CA THR A 224 -4.91 18.33 -1.79
C THR A 224 -3.82 17.26 -1.89
N GLN A 225 -2.87 17.46 -2.79
CA GLN A 225 -1.76 16.51 -2.95
C GLN A 225 -0.87 16.45 -1.70
N LEU A 226 -0.59 17.59 -1.06
CA LEU A 226 0.19 17.65 0.17
C LEU A 226 -0.53 16.91 1.32
N LEU A 227 -1.84 17.12 1.47
CA LEU A 227 -2.65 16.41 2.44
C LEU A 227 -2.57 14.89 2.25
N VAL A 228 -2.71 14.43 1.00
CA VAL A 228 -2.62 12.99 0.66
C VAL A 228 -1.23 12.45 0.93
N LEU A 229 -0.16 13.17 0.57
CA LEU A 229 1.22 12.72 0.77
C LEU A 229 1.58 12.62 2.26
N LEU A 230 1.29 13.64 3.05
CA LEU A 230 1.58 13.62 4.47
C LEU A 230 0.73 12.56 5.20
N GLY A 231 -0.54 12.42 4.81
CA GLY A 231 -1.39 11.36 5.31
C GLY A 231 -0.85 9.96 4.96
N LEU A 232 -0.42 9.78 3.72
CA LEU A 232 0.18 8.54 3.25
C LEU A 232 1.46 8.20 4.01
N LEU A 233 2.35 9.17 4.20
CA LEU A 233 3.58 9.00 4.95
C LEU A 233 3.30 8.62 6.41
N ALA A 234 2.36 9.31 7.08
CA ALA A 234 1.95 8.98 8.44
C ALA A 234 1.38 7.56 8.55
N ALA A 235 0.50 7.17 7.62
CA ALA A 235 -0.06 5.82 7.56
C ALA A 235 1.01 4.74 7.37
N GLN A 236 1.97 4.99 6.48
CA GLN A 236 3.05 4.03 6.18
C GLN A 236 4.05 3.90 7.32
N VAL A 237 4.49 5.00 7.95
CA VAL A 237 5.39 4.96 9.11
C VAL A 237 4.74 4.19 10.25
N THR A 238 3.47 4.47 10.55
CA THR A 238 2.72 3.77 11.60
C THR A 238 2.53 2.29 11.29
N ALA A 239 2.27 1.94 10.02
CA ALA A 239 2.15 0.56 9.57
C ALA A 239 3.48 -0.20 9.69
N VAL A 240 4.62 0.40 9.31
CA VAL A 240 5.96 -0.20 9.46
C VAL A 240 6.27 -0.43 10.94
N TRP A 241 6.09 0.59 11.78
CA TRP A 241 6.31 0.47 13.23
C TRP A 241 5.49 -0.67 13.84
N THR A 242 4.19 -0.73 13.54
CA THR A 242 3.30 -1.79 14.04
C THR A 242 3.72 -3.16 13.51
N THR A 243 4.20 -3.26 12.27
CA THR A 243 4.70 -4.51 11.67
C THR A 243 5.93 -5.01 12.42
N VAL A 244 6.89 -4.12 12.74
CA VAL A 244 8.08 -4.46 13.53
C VAL A 244 7.68 -4.94 14.92
N GLU A 245 6.77 -4.25 15.58
CA GLU A 245 6.30 -4.62 16.93
C GLU A 245 5.61 -5.99 16.95
N LEU A 246 4.77 -6.29 15.94
CA LEU A 246 4.14 -7.61 15.83
C LEU A 246 5.13 -8.72 15.50
N ALA A 247 6.17 -8.43 14.72
CA ALA A 247 7.27 -9.38 14.46
C ALA A 247 8.08 -9.63 15.74
N ALA A 248 8.44 -8.58 16.48
CA ALA A 248 9.16 -8.67 17.73
C ALA A 248 8.41 -9.49 18.80
N ARG A 249 7.08 -9.37 18.83
CA ARG A 249 6.22 -10.20 19.67
C ARG A 249 5.97 -11.62 19.13
N GLY A 250 6.57 -11.99 18.00
CA GLY A 250 6.41 -13.30 17.36
C GLY A 250 5.00 -13.62 16.86
N ARG A 251 4.20 -12.57 16.60
CA ARG A 251 2.83 -12.71 16.09
C ARG A 251 2.78 -12.76 14.56
N LEU A 252 3.67 -12.04 13.89
CA LEU A 252 3.73 -11.95 12.44
C LEU A 252 4.71 -12.96 11.84
N LEU A 253 5.89 -13.11 12.43
CA LEU A 253 6.94 -14.02 12.02
C LEU A 253 7.15 -15.08 13.12
N PRO A 254 6.65 -16.32 12.96
CA PRO A 254 6.74 -17.36 13.98
C PRO A 254 8.18 -17.88 14.19
N ASP A 255 9.03 -17.75 13.17
CA ASP A 255 10.40 -18.31 13.15
C ASP A 255 11.43 -17.46 13.92
N VAL A 256 11.02 -16.35 14.52
CA VAL A 256 11.89 -15.55 15.39
C VAL A 256 12.26 -16.36 16.63
N PRO A 257 13.55 -16.51 17.01
CA PRO A 257 14.01 -17.19 18.22
C PRO A 257 13.30 -16.71 19.49
N ARG A 258 13.11 -17.64 20.45
CA ARG A 258 12.45 -17.34 21.73
C ARG A 258 13.46 -17.16 22.83
#